data_2510be509622c11d84bc0367460e847e
#
_entry.id   2510be509622c11d84bc0367460e847e
#
_cell.length_a   1.000
_cell.length_b   1.000
_cell.length_c   1.000
_cell.angle_alpha   90.00
_cell.angle_beta   90.00
_cell.angle_gamma   90.00
#
_symmetry.space_group_name_H-M   'P 1'
#
loop_
_entity.id
_entity.type
_entity.pdbx_description
1 polymer ?
#
loop_
_entity_poly.entity_id
_entity_poly.type
_entity_poly.pdbx_seq_one_letter_code
_entity_poly.pdbx_strand_id
1 'polypeptide(L)'
;MKKALTVLITMLMTFALSGCGGSSGSKAGTGSNAKVATPSESSQVKPAGEKTGKILIAYFSKTGNTRSVAQEIQKNVGGDLFEIKTTNTYPEEYQATTEQAKTEKNNKFRPQLATQVADFASYDVIFVGYPIWWGTMPMGVFSFLEQYNFAGKTVIPFCTHGGSGLGDSVSDIRKTLPQVNVLSGLAVRGSEAGKSQTEIANWLKSIGMAK
;
A
#
# COMPACT_ATOMS: atom_id res chain seq x y z
N MET A 1 -7.83 6.94 51.34
CA MET A 1 -8.74 8.09 51.52
C MET A 1 -9.12 8.62 50.16
N LYS A 2 -10.37 8.45 49.86
CA LYS A 2 -11.35 8.96 48.94
C LYS A 2 -11.03 10.32 48.28
N LYS A 3 -11.21 10.45 46.93
CA LYS A 3 -12.26 11.32 46.39
C LYS A 3 -12.40 11.07 44.86
N ALA A 4 -13.58 10.60 44.51
CA ALA A 4 -14.13 10.57 43.17
C ALA A 4 -14.53 12.00 42.74
N LEU A 5 -14.44 12.31 41.46
CA LEU A 5 -15.13 13.46 40.88
C LEU A 5 -15.76 13.05 39.56
N THR A 6 -17.05 12.76 39.63
CA THR A 6 -17.96 12.54 38.50
C THR A 6 -18.40 13.91 37.98
N VAL A 7 -18.23 14.17 36.68
CA VAL A 7 -18.91 15.28 36.00
C VAL A 7 -19.75 14.72 34.87
N LEU A 8 -21.06 14.76 35.10
CA LEU A 8 -22.14 14.45 34.18
C LEU A 8 -22.51 15.73 33.44
N ILE A 9 -22.38 15.78 32.12
CA ILE A 9 -22.92 16.85 31.28
C ILE A 9 -23.91 16.22 30.32
N THR A 10 -25.20 16.34 30.63
CA THR A 10 -26.35 16.15 29.75
C THR A 10 -26.53 17.39 28.90
N MET A 11 -26.52 17.22 27.56
CA MET A 11 -26.98 18.29 26.67
C MET A 11 -28.07 17.75 25.74
N LEU A 12 -29.24 18.22 26.05
CA LEU A 12 -30.50 18.06 25.33
C LEU A 12 -30.42 18.91 24.06
N MET A 13 -30.71 18.38 22.90
CA MET A 13 -31.03 19.21 21.73
C MET A 13 -32.34 18.74 21.09
N THR A 14 -33.24 19.69 21.09
CA THR A 14 -34.60 19.69 20.61
C THR A 14 -34.73 19.64 19.10
N PHE A 15 -35.68 18.83 18.64
CA PHE A 15 -36.23 18.77 17.28
C PHE A 15 -36.98 20.06 16.93
N ALA A 16 -36.86 20.52 15.69
CA ALA A 16 -37.84 21.38 15.06
C ALA A 16 -38.15 20.85 13.65
N LEU A 17 -39.36 20.32 13.51
CA LEU A 17 -40.02 20.05 12.21
C LEU A 17 -40.77 21.35 11.80
N SER A 18 -40.66 21.68 10.50
CA SER A 18 -41.67 22.44 9.74
C SER A 18 -41.33 22.26 8.25
N GLY A 19 -42.19 21.88 7.34
CA GLY A 19 -43.60 21.91 7.20
C GLY A 19 -43.89 22.23 5.73
N CYS A 20 -44.59 21.32 5.08
CA CYS A 20 -45.57 21.37 4.00
C CYS A 20 -45.66 22.51 2.98
N GLY A 21 -46.03 22.07 1.76
CA GLY A 21 -46.96 22.71 0.79
C GLY A 21 -46.32 22.74 -0.61
N GLY A 22 -46.81 22.15 -1.69
CA GLY A 22 -48.13 21.90 -2.14
C GLY A 22 -48.33 22.42 -3.54
N SER A 23 -48.73 21.54 -4.45
CA SER A 23 -49.70 21.68 -5.55
C SER A 23 -49.31 22.15 -6.94
N SER A 24 -49.40 21.23 -7.86
CA SER A 24 -50.18 21.19 -9.15
C SER A 24 -50.14 22.35 -10.13
N GLY A 25 -49.91 22.00 -11.43
CA GLY A 25 -50.36 22.80 -12.56
C GLY A 25 -49.85 22.30 -13.91
N SER A 26 -50.62 21.44 -14.58
CA SER A 26 -50.49 21.06 -15.99
C SER A 26 -50.66 22.27 -16.92
N LYS A 27 -49.93 22.36 -18.02
CA LYS A 27 -50.49 22.43 -19.37
C LYS A 27 -49.41 22.40 -20.47
N ALA A 28 -49.82 21.74 -21.53
CA ALA A 28 -49.14 21.49 -22.78
C ALA A 28 -48.85 22.77 -23.61
N GLY A 29 -47.80 22.73 -24.45
CA GLY A 29 -47.51 23.71 -25.49
C GLY A 29 -46.43 23.22 -26.43
N THR A 30 -46.82 22.86 -27.61
CA THR A 30 -46.21 22.39 -28.84
C THR A 30 -44.99 23.17 -29.34
N GLY A 31 -43.96 22.46 -29.83
CA GLY A 31 -43.26 22.78 -31.09
C GLY A 31 -41.91 23.46 -31.00
N SER A 32 -40.88 22.86 -31.37
CA SER A 32 -40.07 23.10 -32.55
C SER A 32 -38.62 22.57 -32.41
N ASN A 33 -38.19 21.91 -33.46
CA ASN A 33 -36.89 21.34 -33.72
C ASN A 33 -35.71 22.28 -33.34
N ALA A 34 -34.76 21.74 -32.54
CA ALA A 34 -33.38 22.18 -32.59
C ALA A 34 -32.46 20.95 -32.29
N LYS A 35 -31.66 20.70 -33.27
CA LYS A 35 -30.55 19.76 -33.43
C LYS A 35 -29.77 19.47 -32.17
N VAL A 36 -29.87 18.22 -31.68
CA VAL A 36 -29.04 17.72 -30.59
C VAL A 36 -27.63 17.48 -31.12
N ALA A 37 -26.68 18.22 -30.64
CA ALA A 37 -25.27 17.89 -30.70
C ALA A 37 -24.93 17.12 -29.40
N THR A 38 -24.69 15.84 -29.56
CA THR A 38 -24.16 14.95 -28.53
C THR A 38 -22.66 15.17 -28.41
N PRO A 39 -22.12 15.54 -27.26
CA PRO A 39 -20.73 15.29 -26.97
C PRO A 39 -20.64 13.88 -26.39
N SER A 40 -20.31 12.92 -27.25
CA SER A 40 -19.79 11.61 -26.82
C SER A 40 -18.36 11.83 -26.36
N GLU A 41 -18.17 12.17 -25.11
CA GLU A 41 -16.86 12.12 -24.48
C GLU A 41 -16.61 10.69 -24.04
N SER A 42 -16.20 9.88 -25.02
CA SER A 42 -15.52 8.61 -24.80
C SER A 42 -14.21 8.92 -24.08
N SER A 43 -14.21 8.76 -22.76
CA SER A 43 -12.98 8.64 -21.99
C SER A 43 -12.26 7.36 -22.47
N GLN A 44 -11.48 7.53 -23.53
CA GLN A 44 -10.49 6.54 -23.92
C GLN A 44 -9.49 6.48 -22.78
N VAL A 45 -9.58 5.39 -22.00
CA VAL A 45 -8.47 4.91 -21.18
C VAL A 45 -7.33 4.63 -22.16
N LYS A 46 -6.41 5.58 -22.25
CA LYS A 46 -5.17 5.44 -23.00
C LYS A 46 -4.43 4.23 -22.40
N PRO A 47 -4.13 3.18 -23.20
CA PRO A 47 -3.25 2.12 -22.72
C PRO A 47 -1.93 2.80 -22.35
N ALA A 48 -1.46 2.54 -21.12
CA ALA A 48 -0.16 2.98 -20.66
C ALA A 48 0.90 2.34 -21.58
N GLY A 49 1.25 3.06 -22.65
CA GLY A 49 2.37 2.70 -23.50
C GLY A 49 3.64 2.78 -22.68
N GLU A 50 4.42 1.72 -22.76
CA GLU A 50 5.79 1.50 -22.31
C GLU A 50 6.58 2.78 -21.95
N LYS A 51 6.37 3.28 -20.76
CA LYS A 51 7.42 3.95 -20.01
C LYS A 51 7.91 2.91 -19.01
N THR A 52 8.91 2.14 -19.40
CA THR A 52 9.74 1.41 -18.46
C THR A 52 10.50 2.43 -17.63
N GLY A 53 9.80 3.05 -16.68
CA GLY A 53 10.40 3.93 -15.70
C GLY A 53 11.49 3.19 -14.93
N LYS A 54 12.43 3.91 -14.34
CA LYS A 54 13.49 3.30 -13.53
C LYS A 54 12.86 2.55 -12.36
N ILE A 55 13.24 1.28 -12.17
CA ILE A 55 12.64 0.37 -11.18
C ILE A 55 13.57 0.23 -9.98
N LEU A 56 13.02 0.40 -8.79
CA LEU A 56 13.65 0.04 -7.52
C LEU A 56 12.93 -1.18 -6.92
N ILE A 57 13.69 -2.15 -6.43
CA ILE A 57 13.18 -3.29 -5.67
C ILE A 57 13.73 -3.17 -4.26
N ALA A 58 13.01 -2.45 -3.40
CA ALA A 58 13.34 -2.27 -2.00
C ALA A 58 12.74 -3.40 -1.18
N TYR A 59 13.54 -4.04 -0.33
CA TYR A 59 13.03 -5.15 0.48
C TYR A 59 13.70 -5.24 1.86
N PHE A 60 12.95 -5.68 2.85
CA PHE A 60 13.45 -6.10 4.16
C PHE A 60 13.44 -7.64 4.23
N SER A 61 14.55 -8.23 4.69
CA SER A 61 14.65 -9.70 4.81
C SER A 61 15.48 -10.10 6.02
N LYS A 62 14.88 -10.84 6.98
CA LYS A 62 15.59 -11.37 8.15
C LYS A 62 16.28 -12.72 7.85
N THR A 63 15.55 -13.64 7.20
CA THR A 63 15.98 -15.03 6.98
C THR A 63 16.37 -15.33 5.53
N GLY A 64 16.36 -14.32 4.65
CA GLY A 64 16.69 -14.48 3.24
C GLY A 64 15.49 -14.80 2.32
N ASN A 65 14.34 -15.20 2.85
CA ASN A 65 13.18 -15.55 2.02
C ASN A 65 12.70 -14.40 1.14
N THR A 66 12.47 -13.23 1.72
CA THR A 66 12.07 -12.03 0.96
C THR A 66 13.15 -11.60 -0.03
N ARG A 67 14.43 -11.72 0.33
CA ARG A 67 15.54 -11.47 -0.58
C ARG A 67 15.48 -12.38 -1.82
N SER A 68 15.22 -13.68 -1.64
CA SER A 68 15.09 -14.62 -2.76
C SER A 68 13.98 -14.22 -3.72
N VAL A 69 12.82 -13.79 -3.20
CA VAL A 69 11.70 -13.28 -4.03
C VAL A 69 12.11 -11.97 -4.74
N ALA A 70 12.76 -11.04 -4.05
CA ALA A 70 13.24 -9.78 -4.63
C ALA A 70 14.22 -10.00 -5.78
N GLN A 71 15.15 -10.93 -5.64
CA GLN A 71 16.11 -11.31 -6.68
C GLN A 71 15.41 -11.94 -7.88
N GLU A 72 14.38 -12.74 -7.67
CA GLU A 72 13.62 -13.34 -8.76
C GLU A 72 12.79 -12.28 -9.51
N ILE A 73 12.18 -11.33 -8.80
CA ILE A 73 11.53 -10.17 -9.42
C ILE A 73 12.54 -9.40 -10.27
N GLN A 74 13.73 -9.12 -9.75
CA GLN A 74 14.78 -8.40 -10.48
C GLN A 74 15.17 -9.10 -11.79
N LYS A 75 15.31 -10.42 -11.80
CA LYS A 75 15.60 -11.18 -13.03
C LYS A 75 14.55 -10.97 -14.12
N ASN A 76 13.28 -10.83 -13.73
CA ASN A 76 12.18 -10.68 -14.65
C ASN A 76 12.00 -9.25 -15.16
N VAL A 77 12.14 -8.23 -14.30
CA VAL A 77 11.84 -6.83 -14.64
C VAL A 77 13.08 -5.95 -14.79
N GLY A 78 14.23 -6.40 -14.31
CA GLY A 78 15.43 -5.57 -14.16
C GLY A 78 15.32 -4.64 -12.93
N GLY A 79 16.08 -3.54 -12.96
CA GLY A 79 16.06 -2.53 -11.89
C GLY A 79 17.09 -2.77 -10.79
N ASP A 80 17.11 -1.87 -9.82
CA ASP A 80 18.08 -1.83 -8.73
C ASP A 80 17.52 -2.50 -7.49
N LEU A 81 18.32 -3.37 -6.85
CA LEU A 81 17.99 -3.96 -5.55
C LEU A 81 18.45 -3.04 -4.41
N PHE A 82 17.58 -2.86 -3.42
CA PHE A 82 17.92 -2.16 -2.19
C PHE A 82 17.43 -2.92 -0.97
N GLU A 83 18.35 -3.36 -0.11
CA GLU A 83 17.98 -4.01 1.14
C GLU A 83 17.73 -2.97 2.24
N ILE A 84 16.50 -2.91 2.72
CA ILE A 84 16.10 -2.07 3.86
C ILE A 84 16.69 -2.68 5.12
N LYS A 85 17.62 -1.95 5.75
CA LYS A 85 18.26 -2.34 7.01
C LYS A 85 18.05 -1.26 8.05
N THR A 86 17.86 -1.69 9.29
CA THR A 86 17.79 -0.80 10.45
C THR A 86 19.16 -0.70 11.14
N THR A 87 19.43 0.42 11.78
CA THR A 87 20.70 0.61 12.52
C THR A 87 20.85 -0.41 13.66
N ASN A 88 19.74 -0.72 14.33
CA ASN A 88 19.68 -1.80 15.31
C ASN A 88 19.19 -3.06 14.61
N THR A 89 20.00 -4.11 14.62
CA THR A 89 19.63 -5.41 14.04
C THR A 89 18.67 -6.15 14.98
N TYR A 90 17.74 -6.92 14.37
CA TYR A 90 16.89 -7.80 15.16
C TYR A 90 17.69 -8.99 15.70
N PRO A 91 17.35 -9.51 16.89
CA PRO A 91 17.99 -10.70 17.47
C PRO A 91 18.00 -11.88 16.50
N GLU A 92 18.99 -12.76 16.62
CA GLU A 92 19.04 -13.98 15.82
C GLU A 92 17.94 -14.99 16.24
N GLU A 93 17.66 -15.03 17.54
CA GLU A 93 16.66 -15.94 18.11
C GLU A 93 15.25 -15.49 17.68
N TYR A 94 14.42 -16.49 17.30
CA TYR A 94 13.08 -16.24 16.72
C TYR A 94 12.13 -15.55 17.71
N GLN A 95 12.08 -16.05 18.96
CA GLN A 95 11.15 -15.53 19.95
C GLN A 95 11.50 -14.08 20.31
N ALA A 96 12.78 -13.79 20.52
CA ALA A 96 13.24 -12.43 20.81
C ALA A 96 12.94 -11.48 19.65
N THR A 97 13.12 -11.93 18.39
CA THR A 97 12.74 -11.16 17.19
C THR A 97 11.23 -10.86 17.18
N THR A 98 10.39 -11.85 17.47
CA THR A 98 8.93 -11.68 17.45
C THR A 98 8.43 -10.77 18.55
N GLU A 99 9.01 -10.83 19.74
CA GLU A 99 8.68 -9.94 20.88
C GLU A 99 9.08 -8.49 20.60
N GLN A 100 10.30 -8.28 20.07
CA GLN A 100 10.73 -6.95 19.66
C GLN A 100 9.81 -6.38 18.56
N ALA A 101 9.52 -7.14 17.51
CA ALA A 101 8.64 -6.71 16.43
C ALA A 101 7.22 -6.37 16.93
N LYS A 102 6.69 -7.15 17.90
CA LYS A 102 5.39 -6.87 18.53
C LYS A 102 5.43 -5.56 19.31
N THR A 103 6.49 -5.34 20.07
CA THR A 103 6.69 -4.11 20.85
C THR A 103 6.80 -2.89 19.94
N GLU A 104 7.61 -2.98 18.88
CA GLU A 104 7.75 -1.91 17.88
C GLU A 104 6.40 -1.58 17.22
N LYS A 105 5.64 -2.60 16.81
CA LYS A 105 4.31 -2.41 16.22
C LYS A 105 3.36 -1.71 17.18
N ASN A 106 3.26 -2.18 18.43
CA ASN A 106 2.34 -1.63 19.43
C ASN A 106 2.64 -0.17 19.75
N ASN A 107 3.93 0.19 19.77
CA ASN A 107 4.41 1.54 20.04
C ASN A 107 4.47 2.41 18.77
N LYS A 108 4.12 1.87 17.60
CA LYS A 108 4.30 2.53 16.29
C LYS A 108 5.73 3.07 16.12
N PHE A 109 6.70 2.34 16.66
CA PHE A 109 8.11 2.73 16.61
C PHE A 109 8.59 2.76 15.16
N ARG A 110 9.49 3.69 14.83
CA ARG A 110 10.11 3.82 13.52
C ARG A 110 11.62 3.63 13.66
N PRO A 111 12.11 2.39 13.45
CA PRO A 111 13.55 2.14 13.50
C PRO A 111 14.29 3.02 12.50
N GLN A 112 15.42 3.60 12.93
CA GLN A 112 16.28 4.35 12.02
C GLN A 112 16.87 3.42 10.96
N LEU A 113 16.88 3.87 9.70
CA LEU A 113 17.50 3.11 8.61
C LEU A 113 19.01 3.27 8.61
N ALA A 114 19.72 2.15 8.36
CA ALA A 114 21.17 2.11 8.31
C ALA A 114 21.73 2.65 6.98
N THR A 115 20.95 2.58 5.90
CA THR A 115 21.34 2.98 4.56
C THR A 115 20.21 3.75 3.89
N GLN A 116 20.57 4.55 2.87
CA GLN A 116 19.61 5.32 2.10
C GLN A 116 19.73 4.98 0.61
N VAL A 117 18.61 5.07 -0.10
CA VAL A 117 18.59 4.96 -1.57
C VAL A 117 19.16 6.24 -2.15
N ALA A 118 20.23 6.12 -2.93
CA ALA A 118 20.73 7.24 -3.69
C ALA A 118 19.73 7.59 -4.81
N ASP A 119 19.51 8.90 -5.02
CA ASP A 119 18.65 9.42 -6.09
C ASP A 119 17.28 8.73 -6.19
N PHE A 120 16.58 8.58 -5.02
CA PHE A 120 15.25 7.98 -4.96
C PHE A 120 14.25 8.65 -5.92
N ALA A 121 14.44 9.93 -6.18
CA ALA A 121 13.58 10.70 -7.07
C ALA A 121 13.55 10.15 -8.51
N SER A 122 14.64 9.53 -8.98
CA SER A 122 14.76 8.99 -10.34
C SER A 122 13.95 7.72 -10.61
N TYR A 123 13.44 7.05 -9.58
CA TYR A 123 12.63 5.84 -9.75
C TYR A 123 11.15 6.18 -9.93
N ASP A 124 10.50 5.51 -10.88
CA ASP A 124 9.06 5.65 -11.16
C ASP A 124 8.25 4.50 -10.57
N VAL A 125 8.85 3.31 -10.51
CA VAL A 125 8.23 2.08 -10.00
C VAL A 125 9.04 1.54 -8.83
N ILE A 126 8.37 1.35 -7.69
CA ILE A 126 8.99 0.86 -6.46
C ILE A 126 8.31 -0.44 -6.04
N PHE A 127 9.01 -1.55 -6.18
CA PHE A 127 8.61 -2.78 -5.49
C PHE A 127 9.00 -2.66 -4.02
N VAL A 128 8.09 -3.06 -3.13
CA VAL A 128 8.34 -3.04 -1.68
C VAL A 128 8.11 -4.44 -1.12
N GLY A 129 9.18 -5.09 -0.67
CA GLY A 129 9.20 -6.46 -0.19
C GLY A 129 9.41 -6.57 1.32
N TYR A 130 8.67 -7.48 1.98
CA TYR A 130 8.76 -7.65 3.43
C TYR A 130 8.22 -9.01 3.89
N PRO A 131 8.70 -9.55 5.03
CA PRO A 131 7.99 -10.63 5.71
C PRO A 131 6.76 -10.09 6.42
N ILE A 132 5.71 -10.92 6.56
CA ILE A 132 4.57 -10.55 7.41
C ILE A 132 4.89 -10.85 8.86
N TRP A 133 4.96 -9.80 9.68
CA TRP A 133 5.15 -9.84 11.11
C TRP A 133 3.94 -9.25 11.82
N TRP A 134 3.30 -10.04 12.69
CA TRP A 134 2.10 -9.59 13.43
C TRP A 134 1.00 -9.01 12.55
N GLY A 135 0.79 -9.62 11.36
CA GLY A 135 -0.27 -9.27 10.43
C GLY A 135 0.04 -8.11 9.47
N THR A 136 1.21 -7.48 9.58
CA THR A 136 1.64 -6.40 8.68
C THR A 136 3.14 -6.50 8.36
N MET A 137 3.71 -5.48 7.75
CA MET A 137 5.15 -5.37 7.50
C MET A 137 5.94 -4.95 8.74
N PRO A 138 7.24 -5.24 8.84
CA PRO A 138 8.13 -4.76 9.91
C PRO A 138 8.17 -3.23 9.98
N MET A 139 8.38 -2.69 11.19
CA MET A 139 8.38 -1.22 11.39
C MET A 139 9.48 -0.49 10.63
N GLY A 140 10.60 -1.13 10.32
CA GLY A 140 11.64 -0.58 9.45
C GLY A 140 11.17 -0.34 8.00
N VAL A 141 10.17 -1.09 7.52
CA VAL A 141 9.55 -0.84 6.21
C VAL A 141 8.67 0.41 6.26
N PHE A 142 7.94 0.64 7.36
CA PHE A 142 7.23 1.92 7.56
C PHE A 142 8.20 3.11 7.58
N SER A 143 9.35 2.96 8.26
CA SER A 143 10.40 3.99 8.23
C SER A 143 10.83 4.31 6.80
N PHE A 144 11.01 3.29 5.95
CA PHE A 144 11.35 3.47 4.55
C PHE A 144 10.26 4.21 3.77
N LEU A 145 8.98 3.82 3.94
CA LEU A 145 7.86 4.45 3.24
C LEU A 145 7.67 5.92 3.65
N GLU A 146 7.95 6.25 4.91
CA GLU A 146 7.81 7.61 5.45
C GLU A 146 9.01 8.51 5.16
N GLN A 147 10.18 7.92 4.82
CA GLN A 147 11.42 8.67 4.60
C GLN A 147 11.50 9.34 3.22
N TYR A 148 10.84 8.79 2.20
CA TYR A 148 10.97 9.24 0.82
C TYR A 148 9.68 9.83 0.27
N ASN A 149 9.81 10.67 -0.76
CA ASN A 149 8.66 11.18 -1.51
C ASN A 149 8.23 10.21 -2.60
N PHE A 150 7.09 9.56 -2.40
CA PHE A 150 6.50 8.62 -3.36
C PHE A 150 5.49 9.27 -4.33
N ALA A 151 5.28 10.59 -4.29
CA ALA A 151 4.31 11.26 -5.15
C ALA A 151 4.60 10.97 -6.64
N GLY A 152 3.57 10.59 -7.38
CA GLY A 152 3.66 10.26 -8.81
C GLY A 152 4.28 8.89 -9.14
N LYS A 153 4.69 8.11 -8.13
CA LYS A 153 5.28 6.79 -8.31
C LYS A 153 4.23 5.68 -8.21
N THR A 154 4.57 4.52 -8.78
CA THR A 154 3.79 3.28 -8.59
C THR A 154 4.47 2.40 -7.56
N VAL A 155 3.72 1.95 -6.55
CA VAL A 155 4.19 1.03 -5.52
C VAL A 155 3.60 -0.36 -5.73
N ILE A 156 4.45 -1.37 -5.70
CA ILE A 156 4.09 -2.76 -5.96
C ILE A 156 4.53 -3.62 -4.77
N PRO A 157 3.63 -3.96 -3.84
CA PRO A 157 3.99 -4.71 -2.66
C PRO A 157 4.19 -6.20 -2.96
N PHE A 158 5.14 -6.83 -2.27
CA PHE A 158 5.25 -8.28 -2.22
C PHE A 158 5.67 -8.73 -0.83
N CYS A 159 5.21 -9.88 -0.39
CA CYS A 159 5.57 -10.37 0.93
C CYS A 159 5.94 -11.85 0.96
N THR A 160 6.65 -12.22 2.01
CA THR A 160 6.77 -13.62 2.44
C THR A 160 6.04 -13.83 3.75
N HIS A 161 5.37 -14.97 3.92
CA HIS A 161 4.51 -15.23 5.07
C HIS A 161 4.53 -16.68 5.52
N GLY A 162 4.11 -16.95 6.76
CA GLY A 162 3.95 -18.30 7.31
C GLY A 162 2.57 -18.94 7.06
N GLY A 163 1.62 -18.21 6.47
CA GLY A 163 0.24 -18.67 6.24
C GLY A 163 -0.80 -17.55 6.16
N SER A 164 -0.42 -16.32 6.50
CA SER A 164 -1.34 -15.17 6.62
C SER A 164 -1.60 -14.41 5.30
N GLY A 165 -0.93 -14.77 4.20
CA GLY A 165 -0.98 -13.96 2.98
C GLY A 165 -0.40 -12.55 3.21
N LEU A 166 -0.97 -11.55 2.56
CA LEU A 166 -0.58 -10.14 2.69
C LEU A 166 -0.98 -9.49 4.03
N GLY A 167 -1.89 -10.11 4.79
CA GLY A 167 -2.42 -9.49 6.01
C GLY A 167 -2.95 -8.08 5.77
N ASP A 168 -2.68 -7.17 6.70
CA ASP A 168 -3.08 -5.76 6.61
C ASP A 168 -2.08 -4.89 5.82
N SER A 169 -0.95 -5.45 5.38
CA SER A 169 0.20 -4.69 4.88
C SER A 169 -0.12 -3.77 3.69
N VAL A 170 -0.92 -4.23 2.72
CA VAL A 170 -1.32 -3.41 1.57
C VAL A 170 -2.22 -2.25 1.99
N SER A 171 -3.15 -2.50 2.93
CA SER A 171 -3.98 -1.45 3.52
C SER A 171 -3.14 -0.41 4.25
N ASP A 172 -2.13 -0.86 4.98
CA ASP A 172 -1.23 0.01 5.72
C ASP A 172 -0.32 0.82 4.80
N ILE A 173 0.16 0.25 3.68
CA ILE A 173 0.87 1.00 2.63
C ILE A 173 -0.04 2.12 2.08
N ARG A 174 -1.29 1.82 1.74
CA ARG A 174 -2.24 2.82 1.22
C ARG A 174 -2.55 3.93 2.23
N LYS A 175 -2.61 3.60 3.52
CA LYS A 175 -2.78 4.61 4.59
C LYS A 175 -1.54 5.49 4.76
N THR A 176 -0.34 4.90 4.63
CA THR A 176 0.93 5.63 4.74
C THR A 176 1.18 6.52 3.52
N LEU A 177 0.76 6.06 2.34
CA LEU A 177 0.98 6.71 1.06
C LEU A 177 -0.36 6.97 0.31
N PRO A 178 -1.24 7.85 0.80
CA PRO A 178 -2.62 7.96 0.30
C PRO A 178 -2.73 8.49 -1.14
N GLN A 179 -1.69 9.13 -1.67
CA GLN A 179 -1.66 9.70 -3.03
C GLN A 179 -0.91 8.83 -4.04
N VAL A 180 -0.54 7.59 -3.67
CA VAL A 180 0.30 6.72 -4.48
C VAL A 180 -0.54 5.64 -5.16
N ASN A 181 -0.22 5.32 -6.42
CA ASN A 181 -0.80 4.17 -7.11
C ASN A 181 -0.20 2.88 -6.54
N VAL A 182 -0.99 2.11 -5.78
CA VAL A 182 -0.57 0.83 -5.19
C VAL A 182 -1.22 -0.32 -5.94
N LEU A 183 -0.43 -1.07 -6.71
CA LEU A 183 -0.87 -2.22 -7.48
C LEU A 183 -1.18 -3.44 -6.59
N SER A 184 -1.69 -4.52 -7.22
CA SER A 184 -1.97 -5.79 -6.53
C SER A 184 -0.68 -6.44 -6.05
N GLY A 185 -0.65 -6.80 -4.76
CA GLY A 185 0.52 -7.40 -4.13
C GLY A 185 0.64 -8.90 -4.37
N LEU A 186 1.88 -9.42 -4.25
CA LEU A 186 2.19 -10.84 -4.24
C LEU A 186 2.41 -11.34 -2.81
N ALA A 187 1.89 -12.53 -2.49
CA ALA A 187 2.13 -13.18 -1.20
C ALA A 187 2.72 -14.58 -1.41
N VAL A 188 3.98 -14.78 -1.09
CA VAL A 188 4.69 -16.06 -1.23
C VAL A 188 4.88 -16.71 0.14
N ARG A 189 4.61 -18.01 0.27
CA ARG A 189 4.99 -18.73 1.50
C ARG A 189 6.50 -18.72 1.68
N GLY A 190 6.99 -18.42 2.88
CA GLY A 190 8.42 -18.37 3.15
C GLY A 190 9.16 -19.67 2.81
N SER A 191 8.52 -20.85 3.05
CA SER A 191 9.05 -22.16 2.67
C SER A 191 9.16 -22.38 1.16
N GLU A 192 8.41 -21.61 0.35
CA GLU A 192 8.36 -21.72 -1.11
C GLU A 192 9.13 -20.59 -1.81
N ALA A 193 9.72 -19.65 -1.08
CA ALA A 193 10.39 -18.47 -1.64
C ALA A 193 11.45 -18.79 -2.71
N GLY A 194 12.18 -19.90 -2.53
CA GLY A 194 13.17 -20.38 -3.51
C GLY A 194 12.58 -21.13 -4.72
N LYS A 195 11.28 -21.39 -4.76
CA LYS A 195 10.58 -22.17 -5.80
C LYS A 195 9.44 -21.38 -6.46
N SER A 196 9.34 -20.09 -6.20
CA SER A 196 8.20 -19.24 -6.61
C SER A 196 8.35 -18.59 -8.00
N GLN A 197 9.29 -19.03 -8.83
CA GLN A 197 9.60 -18.43 -10.13
C GLN A 197 8.37 -18.28 -11.03
N THR A 198 7.60 -19.38 -11.19
CA THR A 198 6.39 -19.39 -12.02
C THR A 198 5.30 -18.48 -11.47
N GLU A 199 5.10 -18.50 -10.14
CA GLU A 199 4.14 -17.63 -9.46
C GLU A 199 4.49 -16.17 -9.65
N ILE A 200 5.75 -15.79 -9.46
CA ILE A 200 6.26 -14.43 -9.67
C ILE A 200 6.06 -14.00 -11.13
N ALA A 201 6.44 -14.83 -12.12
CA ALA A 201 6.29 -14.49 -13.53
C ALA A 201 4.80 -14.27 -13.90
N ASN A 202 3.90 -15.13 -13.43
CA ASN A 202 2.46 -14.99 -13.68
C ASN A 202 1.88 -13.73 -13.02
N TRP A 203 2.30 -13.44 -11.79
CA TRP A 203 1.90 -12.21 -11.10
C TRP A 203 2.39 -10.96 -11.85
N LEU A 204 3.67 -10.91 -12.25
CA LEU A 204 4.22 -9.78 -13.01
C LEU A 204 3.46 -9.54 -14.31
N LYS A 205 3.06 -10.61 -15.02
CA LYS A 205 2.19 -10.51 -16.21
C LYS A 205 0.83 -9.91 -15.85
N SER A 206 0.22 -10.34 -14.76
CA SER A 206 -1.12 -9.90 -14.34
C SER A 206 -1.16 -8.41 -13.97
N ILE A 207 -0.05 -7.83 -13.54
CA ILE A 207 0.08 -6.41 -13.19
C ILE A 207 0.73 -5.56 -14.29
N GLY A 208 0.98 -6.15 -15.50
CA GLY A 208 1.56 -5.45 -16.63
C GLY A 208 3.05 -5.11 -16.51
N MET A 209 3.81 -5.87 -15.69
CA MET A 209 5.25 -5.67 -15.44
C MET A 209 6.13 -6.74 -16.09
N ALA A 210 5.57 -7.72 -16.80
CA ALA A 210 6.36 -8.68 -17.57
C ALA A 210 6.90 -8.05 -18.85
N LYS A 211 8.15 -8.42 -19.21
CA LYS A 211 8.73 -8.14 -20.55
C LYS A 211 8.14 -9.05 -21.59
#